data_e6dd2b9a0fe7cca43c83a30c67a95200
#
_entry.id   e6dd2b9a0fe7cca43c83a30c67a95200
#
_cell.length_a   1.000
_cell.length_b   1.000
_cell.length_c   1.000
_cell.angle_alpha   90.00
_cell.angle_beta   90.00
_cell.angle_gamma   90.00
#
_symmetry.space_group_name_H-M   'P 1'
#
loop_
_entity.id
_entity.type
_entity.pdbx_description
1 polymer ?
#
loop_
_entity_poly.entity_id
_entity_poly.type
_entity_poly.pdbx_seq_one_letter_code
_entity_poly.pdbx_strand_id
1 'polypeptide(L)'
;MQVHSNQHRFAQLAALVMAACLMAAPGGAQTARQVRGAAAVEPIANEPAGMIVVDPPLAEPLSRGLVVIQYRTENLHIAPVFGPAALAVSPRVGHIHVSVDDVSWVWADASGEPVILNGLAPGPHKVLLQLETANHQELDKGVVRFTIPNDTHPGATHWAESRAASDTAPSHATEPPAKIIIDAPRPERLARGVVFLEYRTQNLQVVPVYGPAALAVSPRVGHIHVTVDDATWHWADAGGNPVIINGLLPGPHKVLIQLVNADHQPIDEGTVRLTIPQRSQ
;
A
#
# COMPACT_ATOMS: atom_id res chain seq x y z
N MET A 1 71.61 -49.55 18.36
CA MET A 1 72.06 -48.19 18.09
C MET A 1 71.29 -47.66 16.89
N GLN A 2 70.66 -46.49 16.95
CA GLN A 2 69.75 -45.85 15.96
C GLN A 2 68.27 -46.28 15.95
N VAL A 3 67.53 -45.79 16.95
CA VAL A 3 66.06 -45.75 16.90
C VAL A 3 65.50 -44.36 17.34
N HIS A 4 66.37 -43.35 17.49
CA HIS A 4 65.95 -42.05 18.04
C HIS A 4 65.78 -40.87 17.05
N SER A 5 65.96 -41.06 15.75
CA SER A 5 65.93 -39.95 14.81
C SER A 5 64.59 -39.72 14.03
N ASN A 6 63.67 -40.67 14.08
CA ASN A 6 62.43 -40.60 13.30
C ASN A 6 61.23 -39.96 14.02
N GLN A 7 61.24 -39.87 15.35
CA GLN A 7 60.11 -39.30 16.07
C GLN A 7 60.03 -37.77 15.98
N HIS A 8 61.18 -37.10 15.87
CA HIS A 8 61.18 -35.62 15.75
C HIS A 8 60.72 -35.09 14.39
N ARG A 9 60.84 -35.89 13.34
CA ARG A 9 60.38 -35.46 12.00
C ARG A 9 58.87 -35.58 11.84
N PHE A 10 58.22 -36.53 12.48
CA PHE A 10 56.75 -36.62 12.43
C PHE A 10 56.06 -35.59 13.29
N ALA A 11 56.66 -35.20 14.42
CA ALA A 11 56.11 -34.14 15.26
C ALA A 11 56.18 -32.74 14.60
N GLN A 12 57.22 -32.48 13.81
CA GLN A 12 57.31 -31.20 13.10
C GLN A 12 56.40 -31.12 11.87
N LEU A 13 56.13 -32.21 11.16
CA LEU A 13 55.16 -32.22 10.06
C LEU A 13 53.71 -32.08 10.56
N ALA A 14 53.39 -32.70 11.69
CA ALA A 14 52.05 -32.56 12.31
C ALA A 14 51.76 -31.14 12.81
N ALA A 15 52.78 -30.44 13.34
CA ALA A 15 52.66 -29.05 13.77
C ALA A 15 52.49 -28.08 12.59
N LEU A 16 53.12 -28.37 11.45
CA LEU A 16 53.03 -27.50 10.23
C LEU A 16 51.64 -27.68 9.57
N VAL A 17 51.05 -28.84 9.57
CA VAL A 17 49.72 -29.06 9.01
C VAL A 17 48.62 -28.44 9.90
N MET A 18 48.78 -28.46 11.26
CA MET A 18 47.84 -27.78 12.14
C MET A 18 47.91 -26.26 12.07
N ALA A 19 49.09 -25.69 11.80
CA ALA A 19 49.22 -24.25 11.65
C ALA A 19 48.64 -23.71 10.32
N ALA A 20 48.57 -24.55 9.27
CA ALA A 20 47.96 -24.17 7.99
C ALA A 20 46.41 -24.20 8.01
N CYS A 21 45.78 -24.96 8.91
CA CYS A 21 44.34 -25.00 9.03
C CYS A 21 43.73 -23.86 9.88
N LEU A 22 44.54 -23.06 10.58
CA LEU A 22 44.05 -21.94 11.43
C LEU A 22 44.05 -20.59 10.73
N MET A 23 44.42 -20.52 9.43
CA MET A 23 44.44 -19.26 8.67
C MET A 23 43.30 -19.16 7.63
N ALA A 24 42.35 -20.07 7.64
CA ALA A 24 41.10 -19.80 6.92
C ALA A 24 40.24 -18.90 7.81
N ALA A 25 40.42 -17.57 7.66
CA ALA A 25 39.45 -16.63 8.16
C ALA A 25 38.08 -17.09 7.60
N PRO A 26 37.03 -17.21 8.43
CA PRO A 26 35.71 -17.50 7.90
C PRO A 26 35.40 -16.36 6.90
N GLY A 27 35.38 -16.68 5.62
CA GLY A 27 34.89 -15.76 4.63
C GLY A 27 33.47 -15.41 5.01
N GLY A 28 33.29 -14.26 5.66
CA GLY A 28 31.98 -13.76 6.03
C GLY A 28 31.12 -13.78 4.78
N ALA A 29 29.95 -14.36 4.85
CA ALA A 29 29.01 -14.37 3.74
C ALA A 29 28.77 -12.91 3.30
N GLN A 30 29.29 -12.53 2.13
CA GLN A 30 29.07 -11.22 1.58
C GLN A 30 27.67 -11.13 1.04
N THR A 31 26.95 -10.06 1.38
CA THR A 31 25.64 -9.78 0.80
C THR A 31 25.81 -9.48 -0.69
N ALA A 32 24.79 -9.74 -1.49
CA ALA A 32 24.79 -9.41 -2.91
C ALA A 32 25.17 -7.93 -3.18
N ARG A 33 24.85 -7.04 -2.24
CA ARG A 33 25.20 -5.62 -2.29
C ARG A 33 26.71 -5.38 -2.06
N GLN A 34 27.32 -6.14 -1.16
CA GLN A 34 28.78 -6.06 -0.92
C GLN A 34 29.59 -6.60 -2.10
N VAL A 35 29.07 -7.62 -2.77
CA VAL A 35 29.71 -8.22 -3.96
C VAL A 35 29.57 -7.34 -5.19
N ARG A 36 28.41 -6.71 -5.40
CA ARG A 36 28.13 -5.88 -6.59
C ARG A 36 28.52 -4.41 -6.41
N GLY A 37 28.82 -3.98 -5.19
CA GLY A 37 28.91 -2.57 -4.87
C GLY A 37 27.54 -1.89 -4.81
N ALA A 38 27.52 -0.61 -4.50
CA ALA A 38 26.34 0.21 -4.71
C ALA A 38 26.07 0.25 -6.21
N ALA A 39 24.82 -0.06 -6.64
CA ALA A 39 24.42 0.20 -8.01
C ALA A 39 24.74 1.66 -8.31
N ALA A 40 25.43 1.92 -9.43
CA ALA A 40 25.66 3.28 -9.87
C ALA A 40 24.30 3.93 -10.06
N VAL A 41 23.95 4.85 -9.16
CA VAL A 41 22.79 5.71 -9.33
C VAL A 41 23.19 6.71 -10.38
N GLU A 42 22.71 6.56 -11.61
CA GLU A 42 22.90 7.58 -12.62
C GLU A 42 22.27 8.89 -12.11
N PRO A 43 23.00 10.01 -12.15
CA PRO A 43 22.44 11.30 -11.75
C PRO A 43 21.24 11.63 -12.65
N ILE A 44 20.05 11.81 -12.07
CA ILE A 44 18.82 12.19 -12.78
C ILE A 44 18.82 13.69 -13.13
N ALA A 45 19.89 14.40 -12.86
CA ALA A 45 19.96 15.86 -13.04
C ALA A 45 19.57 16.37 -14.44
N ASN A 46 19.65 15.49 -15.46
CA ASN A 46 19.31 15.82 -16.85
C ASN A 46 18.06 15.09 -17.37
N GLU A 47 17.35 14.37 -16.52
CA GLU A 47 16.15 13.65 -16.94
C GLU A 47 14.90 14.46 -16.60
N PRO A 48 13.81 14.34 -17.41
CA PRO A 48 12.56 15.05 -17.14
C PRO A 48 12.04 14.70 -15.74
N ALA A 49 11.46 15.69 -15.07
CA ALA A 49 10.80 15.50 -13.78
C ALA A 49 9.66 14.47 -13.90
N GLY A 50 9.35 13.80 -12.79
CA GLY A 50 8.15 12.98 -12.71
C GLY A 50 6.92 13.86 -12.87
N MET A 51 5.96 13.41 -13.68
CA MET A 51 4.70 14.11 -13.95
C MET A 51 3.51 13.20 -13.72
N ILE A 52 2.37 13.77 -13.34
CA ILE A 52 1.09 13.08 -13.24
C ILE A 52 0.08 13.68 -14.21
N VAL A 53 -0.57 12.84 -14.97
CA VAL A 53 -1.72 13.22 -15.80
C VAL A 53 -2.95 12.57 -15.22
N VAL A 54 -3.93 13.37 -14.86
CA VAL A 54 -5.15 12.93 -14.19
C VAL A 54 -6.33 13.18 -15.12
N ASP A 55 -7.10 12.15 -15.39
CA ASP A 55 -8.29 12.24 -16.26
C ASP A 55 -9.51 12.69 -15.43
N PRO A 56 -10.54 13.28 -16.07
CA PRO A 56 -11.83 13.49 -15.44
C PRO A 56 -12.43 12.16 -14.94
N PRO A 57 -13.29 12.18 -13.92
CA PRO A 57 -13.98 10.96 -13.48
C PRO A 57 -14.75 10.32 -14.63
N LEU A 58 -14.78 8.99 -14.65
CA LEU A 58 -15.57 8.24 -15.63
C LEU A 58 -17.06 8.63 -15.51
N ALA A 59 -17.65 9.06 -16.62
CA ALA A 59 -18.99 9.67 -16.64
C ALA A 59 -20.09 8.69 -16.20
N GLU A 60 -20.00 7.44 -16.60
CA GLU A 60 -21.02 6.43 -16.29
C GLU A 60 -21.04 6.07 -14.81
N PRO A 61 -19.94 5.73 -14.12
CA PRO A 61 -19.92 5.59 -12.66
C PRO A 61 -20.36 6.88 -11.93
N LEU A 62 -19.88 8.04 -12.38
CA LEU A 62 -20.20 9.33 -11.77
C LEU A 62 -21.71 9.62 -11.78
N SER A 63 -22.41 9.26 -12.85
CA SER A 63 -23.87 9.43 -12.95
C SER A 63 -24.63 8.67 -11.85
N ARG A 64 -24.00 7.69 -11.23
CA ARG A 64 -24.54 6.91 -10.10
C ARG A 64 -23.92 7.26 -8.75
N GLY A 65 -23.09 8.30 -8.68
CA GLY A 65 -22.43 8.74 -7.44
C GLY A 65 -21.13 8.00 -7.12
N LEU A 66 -20.64 7.14 -8.02
CA LEU A 66 -19.35 6.47 -7.88
C LEU A 66 -18.28 7.24 -8.64
N VAL A 67 -17.28 7.74 -7.94
CA VAL A 67 -16.17 8.48 -8.56
C VAL A 67 -15.04 7.52 -8.89
N VAL A 68 -14.67 7.43 -10.16
CA VAL A 68 -13.54 6.64 -10.64
C VAL A 68 -12.62 7.57 -11.42
N ILE A 69 -11.45 7.89 -10.87
CA ILE A 69 -10.46 8.80 -11.44
C ILE A 69 -9.27 7.96 -11.92
N GLN A 70 -9.05 7.97 -13.22
CA GLN A 70 -7.87 7.36 -13.82
C GLN A 70 -6.73 8.36 -13.83
N TYR A 71 -5.51 7.88 -13.66
CA TYR A 71 -4.30 8.70 -13.78
C TYR A 71 -3.17 7.85 -14.37
N ARG A 72 -2.17 8.53 -14.86
CA ARG A 72 -0.91 7.93 -15.28
C ARG A 72 0.25 8.82 -14.88
N THR A 73 1.40 8.21 -14.68
CA THR A 73 2.64 8.94 -14.39
C THR A 73 3.62 8.83 -15.54
N GLU A 74 4.38 9.88 -15.76
CA GLU A 74 5.50 9.92 -16.69
C GLU A 74 6.79 10.13 -15.89
N ASN A 75 7.86 9.48 -16.28
CA ASN A 75 9.18 9.57 -15.64
C ASN A 75 9.22 9.17 -14.15
N LEU A 76 8.19 8.53 -13.64
CA LEU A 76 8.14 7.97 -12.29
C LEU A 76 7.23 6.74 -12.27
N HIS A 77 7.66 5.70 -11.57
CA HIS A 77 6.89 4.46 -11.39
C HIS A 77 6.23 4.45 -10.02
N ILE A 78 4.91 4.26 -9.99
CA ILE A 78 4.18 4.05 -8.73
C ILE A 78 4.53 2.68 -8.18
N ALA A 79 5.00 2.65 -6.94
CA ALA A 79 5.40 1.42 -6.27
C ALA A 79 5.26 1.56 -4.74
N PRO A 80 4.92 0.49 -4.01
CA PRO A 80 4.71 0.50 -2.56
C PRO A 80 6.04 0.50 -1.79
N VAL A 81 6.93 1.44 -2.11
CA VAL A 81 8.23 1.63 -1.48
C VAL A 81 8.31 3.04 -0.89
N PHE A 82 8.71 3.14 0.36
CA PHE A 82 8.69 4.37 1.14
C PHE A 82 10.01 4.60 1.84
N GLY A 83 10.35 5.87 2.00
CA GLY A 83 11.52 6.33 2.73
C GLY A 83 12.77 6.50 1.87
N PRO A 84 13.80 7.18 2.41
CA PRO A 84 14.98 7.59 1.65
C PRO A 84 15.82 6.42 1.12
N ALA A 85 15.75 5.25 1.75
CA ALA A 85 16.47 4.07 1.27
C ALA A 85 15.94 3.56 -0.09
N ALA A 86 14.67 3.81 -0.41
CA ALA A 86 14.09 3.45 -1.69
C ALA A 86 14.74 4.22 -2.85
N LEU A 87 15.04 5.51 -2.63
CA LEU A 87 15.70 6.37 -3.63
C LEU A 87 17.13 5.91 -3.96
N ALA A 88 17.79 5.19 -3.05
CA ALA A 88 19.11 4.62 -3.31
C ALA A 88 19.04 3.39 -4.26
N VAL A 89 17.86 2.77 -4.40
CA VAL A 89 17.62 1.65 -5.32
C VAL A 89 17.11 2.16 -6.66
N SER A 90 16.14 3.05 -6.64
CA SER A 90 15.62 3.72 -7.83
C SER A 90 15.08 5.10 -7.45
N PRO A 91 15.65 6.17 -8.02
CA PRO A 91 15.16 7.53 -7.78
C PRO A 91 13.82 7.81 -8.50
N ARG A 92 13.36 6.89 -9.36
CA ARG A 92 12.15 7.01 -10.16
C ARG A 92 11.01 6.14 -9.65
N VAL A 93 10.95 5.93 -8.35
CA VAL A 93 9.82 5.30 -7.68
C VAL A 93 9.16 6.29 -6.72
N GLY A 94 7.86 6.17 -6.61
CA GLY A 94 7.08 7.03 -5.73
C GLY A 94 5.66 6.53 -5.58
N HIS A 95 4.81 7.41 -5.09
CA HIS A 95 3.40 7.16 -4.84
C HIS A 95 2.61 8.44 -5.03
N ILE A 96 1.30 8.37 -4.93
CA ILE A 96 0.46 9.57 -4.89
C ILE A 96 -0.09 9.78 -3.48
N HIS A 97 -0.25 11.05 -3.13
CA HIS A 97 -1.09 11.47 -2.01
C HIS A 97 -2.41 11.98 -2.55
N VAL A 98 -3.51 11.54 -1.96
CA VAL A 98 -4.84 11.93 -2.41
C VAL A 98 -5.59 12.62 -1.27
N SER A 99 -6.27 13.72 -1.58
CA SER A 99 -7.21 14.40 -0.67
C SER A 99 -8.48 14.79 -1.38
N VAL A 100 -9.57 14.89 -0.61
CA VAL A 100 -10.91 15.24 -1.07
C VAL A 100 -11.36 16.51 -0.37
N ASP A 101 -11.92 17.49 -1.12
CA ASP A 101 -12.57 18.70 -0.60
C ASP A 101 -11.73 19.51 0.41
N ASP A 102 -10.43 19.62 0.15
CA ASP A 102 -9.50 20.36 0.99
C ASP A 102 -9.44 19.91 2.47
N VAL A 103 -9.76 18.66 2.77
CA VAL A 103 -9.50 18.12 4.10
C VAL A 103 -8.01 18.25 4.44
N SER A 104 -7.69 18.39 5.73
CA SER A 104 -6.31 18.61 6.20
C SER A 104 -5.41 17.38 6.06
N TRP A 105 -5.97 16.25 5.70
CA TRP A 105 -5.25 14.97 5.62
C TRP A 105 -5.29 14.37 4.22
N VAL A 106 -4.34 13.51 3.96
CA VAL A 106 -4.19 12.76 2.71
C VAL A 106 -4.00 11.28 3.03
N TRP A 107 -4.38 10.41 2.10
CA TRP A 107 -3.87 9.05 2.11
C TRP A 107 -2.83 8.85 1.03
N ALA A 108 -1.87 7.96 1.30
CA ALA A 108 -0.89 7.56 0.30
C ALA A 108 -1.41 6.34 -0.46
N ASP A 109 -1.41 6.43 -1.77
CA ASP A 109 -1.73 5.33 -2.67
C ASP A 109 -0.51 4.98 -3.53
N ALA A 110 -0.08 3.75 -3.42
CA ALA A 110 1.06 3.20 -4.15
C ALA A 110 0.67 1.99 -5.00
N SER A 111 -0.62 1.84 -5.28
CA SER A 111 -1.16 0.74 -6.07
C SER A 111 -0.95 0.92 -7.58
N GLY A 112 -0.97 2.17 -8.06
CA GLY A 112 -1.02 2.49 -9.48
C GLY A 112 -2.41 2.26 -10.11
N GLU A 113 -3.41 1.93 -9.29
CA GLU A 113 -4.79 1.69 -9.71
C GLU A 113 -5.60 3.01 -9.73
N PRO A 114 -6.76 3.07 -10.39
CA PRO A 114 -7.63 4.24 -10.33
C PRO A 114 -8.05 4.60 -8.90
N VAL A 115 -8.14 5.89 -8.60
CA VAL A 115 -8.72 6.36 -7.33
C VAL A 115 -10.24 6.19 -7.40
N ILE A 116 -10.79 5.41 -6.46
CA ILE A 116 -12.22 5.11 -6.40
C ILE A 116 -12.77 5.66 -5.08
N LEU A 117 -13.81 6.55 -5.19
CA LEU A 117 -14.50 7.13 -4.04
C LEU A 117 -15.99 6.82 -4.14
N ASN A 118 -16.60 6.49 -3.01
CA ASN A 118 -18.02 6.24 -2.91
C ASN A 118 -18.61 6.95 -1.68
N GLY A 119 -19.88 7.37 -1.77
CA GLY A 119 -20.61 7.99 -0.68
C GLY A 119 -20.37 9.48 -0.52
N LEU A 120 -19.72 10.16 -1.46
CA LEU A 120 -19.68 11.62 -1.49
C LEU A 120 -21.11 12.18 -1.61
N ALA A 121 -21.38 13.28 -0.90
CA ALA A 121 -22.67 13.93 -0.95
C ALA A 121 -22.99 14.49 -2.36
N PRO A 122 -24.27 14.65 -2.74
CA PRO A 122 -24.60 15.41 -3.94
C PRO A 122 -24.02 16.82 -3.91
N GLY A 123 -23.50 17.29 -5.04
CA GLY A 123 -22.92 18.62 -5.16
C GLY A 123 -21.49 18.65 -5.73
N PRO A 124 -20.85 19.82 -5.70
CA PRO A 124 -19.51 19.99 -6.24
C PRO A 124 -18.43 19.42 -5.31
N HIS A 125 -17.48 18.71 -5.89
CA HIS A 125 -16.34 18.12 -5.20
C HIS A 125 -15.02 18.38 -5.91
N LYS A 126 -13.94 18.23 -5.17
CA LYS A 126 -12.57 18.36 -5.65
C LYS A 126 -11.69 17.25 -5.11
N VAL A 127 -10.93 16.61 -5.97
CA VAL A 127 -9.90 15.63 -5.59
C VAL A 127 -8.55 16.16 -6.06
N LEU A 128 -7.59 16.18 -5.15
CA LEU A 128 -6.20 16.51 -5.41
C LEU A 128 -5.38 15.21 -5.38
N LEU A 129 -4.61 14.98 -6.43
CA LEU A 129 -3.60 13.92 -6.51
C LEU A 129 -2.22 14.57 -6.58
N GLN A 130 -1.37 14.31 -5.60
CA GLN A 130 0.00 14.81 -5.53
C GLN A 130 0.96 13.65 -5.80
N LEU A 131 1.79 13.78 -6.84
CA LEU A 131 2.82 12.81 -7.15
C LEU A 131 4.03 13.09 -6.28
N GLU A 132 4.46 12.08 -5.53
CA GLU A 132 5.57 12.21 -4.60
C GLU A 132 6.64 11.15 -4.83
N THR A 133 7.89 11.51 -4.53
CA THR A 133 8.97 10.54 -4.43
C THR A 133 8.74 9.59 -3.25
N ALA A 134 9.48 8.50 -3.21
CA ALA A 134 9.47 7.59 -2.06
C ALA A 134 9.81 8.27 -0.72
N ASN A 135 10.42 9.45 -0.75
CA ASN A 135 10.78 10.26 0.43
C ASN A 135 9.83 11.46 0.66
N HIS A 136 8.61 11.40 0.10
CA HIS A 136 7.57 12.42 0.26
C HIS A 136 7.98 13.83 -0.21
N GLN A 137 8.74 13.91 -1.28
CA GLN A 137 8.97 15.17 -1.99
C GLN A 137 7.95 15.28 -3.14
N GLU A 138 7.11 16.30 -3.11
CA GLU A 138 6.17 16.60 -4.19
C GLU A 138 6.92 16.90 -5.49
N LEU A 139 6.52 16.23 -6.57
CA LEU A 139 7.07 16.42 -7.91
C LEU A 139 6.09 17.14 -8.80
N ASP A 140 4.81 16.78 -8.74
CA ASP A 140 3.74 17.29 -9.58
C ASP A 140 2.39 17.03 -8.94
N LYS A 141 1.32 17.65 -9.44
CA LYS A 141 -0.05 17.43 -8.93
C LYS A 141 -1.11 17.63 -9.99
N GLY A 142 -2.18 16.90 -9.86
CA GLY A 142 -3.41 17.06 -10.63
C GLY A 142 -4.60 17.36 -9.74
N VAL A 143 -5.50 18.21 -10.21
CA VAL A 143 -6.75 18.54 -9.51
C VAL A 143 -7.92 18.23 -10.42
N VAL A 144 -8.82 17.38 -9.93
CA VAL A 144 -10.07 17.04 -10.62
C VAL A 144 -11.25 17.69 -9.90
N ARG A 145 -12.11 18.35 -10.64
CA ARG A 145 -13.37 18.95 -10.13
C ARG A 145 -14.53 18.28 -10.85
N PHE A 146 -15.56 17.90 -10.10
CA PHE A 146 -16.75 17.25 -10.62
C PHE A 146 -17.96 17.57 -9.74
N THR A 147 -19.13 17.15 -10.19
CA THR A 147 -20.37 17.29 -9.42
C THR A 147 -21.05 15.95 -9.30
N ILE A 148 -21.35 15.52 -8.08
CA ILE A 148 -22.20 14.37 -7.82
C ILE A 148 -23.67 14.80 -8.09
N PRO A 149 -24.43 14.07 -8.93
CA PRO A 149 -25.81 14.39 -9.22
C PRO A 149 -26.72 14.37 -7.99
N ASN A 150 -27.74 15.22 -7.94
CA ASN A 150 -28.65 15.34 -6.79
C ASN A 150 -29.57 14.12 -6.60
N ASP A 151 -29.78 13.34 -7.62
CA ASP A 151 -30.64 12.14 -7.64
C ASP A 151 -29.87 10.88 -7.21
N THR A 152 -28.58 11.00 -6.95
CA THR A 152 -27.79 9.90 -6.39
C THR A 152 -27.99 9.85 -4.88
N HIS A 153 -28.39 8.68 -4.38
CA HIS A 153 -28.48 8.43 -2.95
C HIS A 153 -27.11 7.91 -2.46
N PRO A 154 -26.36 8.68 -1.65
CA PRO A 154 -25.11 8.20 -1.11
C PRO A 154 -25.32 6.87 -0.37
N GLY A 155 -24.69 5.81 -0.83
CA GLY A 155 -24.78 4.49 -0.22
C GLY A 155 -25.95 3.60 -0.62
N ALA A 156 -26.90 4.05 -1.49
CA ALA A 156 -28.08 3.26 -1.82
C ALA A 156 -28.00 2.46 -3.14
N THR A 157 -27.12 2.82 -4.05
CA THR A 157 -27.30 2.44 -5.46
C THR A 157 -26.62 1.16 -5.93
N HIS A 158 -25.58 0.69 -5.27
CA HIS A 158 -24.95 -0.58 -5.68
C HIS A 158 -25.33 -1.77 -4.77
N TRP A 159 -25.61 -1.49 -3.50
CA TRP A 159 -25.87 -2.55 -2.51
C TRP A 159 -27.27 -3.17 -2.55
N ALA A 160 -28.26 -2.41 -3.01
CA ALA A 160 -29.65 -2.90 -3.07
C ALA A 160 -29.90 -3.78 -4.29
N GLU A 161 -29.28 -3.46 -5.45
CA GLU A 161 -29.38 -4.26 -6.65
C GLU A 161 -28.55 -5.54 -6.57
N SER A 162 -27.39 -5.48 -5.92
CA SER A 162 -26.51 -6.65 -5.71
C SER A 162 -27.12 -7.70 -4.77
N ARG A 163 -27.97 -7.32 -3.83
CA ARG A 163 -28.68 -8.32 -3.01
C ARG A 163 -29.58 -9.24 -3.79
N ALA A 164 -30.20 -8.75 -4.86
CA ALA A 164 -31.07 -9.57 -5.72
C ALA A 164 -30.26 -10.54 -6.62
N ALA A 165 -29.00 -10.21 -6.93
CA ALA A 165 -28.10 -11.05 -7.72
C ALA A 165 -27.39 -12.13 -6.87
N SER A 166 -27.27 -11.93 -5.55
CA SER A 166 -26.55 -12.84 -4.65
C SER A 166 -27.26 -14.18 -4.41
N ASP A 167 -28.57 -14.26 -4.63
CA ASP A 167 -29.31 -15.51 -4.46
C ASP A 167 -28.97 -16.60 -5.49
N THR A 168 -28.18 -16.27 -6.51
CA THR A 168 -27.74 -17.20 -7.55
C THR A 168 -26.24 -17.56 -7.50
N ALA A 169 -25.47 -16.95 -6.57
CA ALA A 169 -24.06 -17.31 -6.40
C ALA A 169 -23.93 -18.73 -5.84
N PRO A 170 -22.98 -19.55 -6.33
CA PRO A 170 -22.76 -20.88 -5.77
C PRO A 170 -22.48 -20.78 -4.27
N SER A 171 -23.28 -21.50 -3.49
CA SER A 171 -23.13 -21.56 -2.03
C SER A 171 -21.80 -22.23 -1.69
N HIS A 172 -20.84 -21.47 -1.20
CA HIS A 172 -19.58 -21.95 -0.63
C HIS A 172 -19.72 -22.26 0.86
N ALA A 173 -20.86 -22.81 1.26
CA ALA A 173 -21.26 -23.08 2.65
C ALA A 173 -20.27 -23.96 3.45
N THR A 174 -19.31 -24.59 2.78
CA THR A 174 -18.29 -25.47 3.41
C THR A 174 -16.94 -24.80 3.60
N GLU A 175 -16.75 -23.58 3.11
CA GLU A 175 -15.46 -22.89 3.19
C GLU A 175 -15.41 -21.90 4.37
N PRO A 176 -14.25 -21.75 5.04
CA PRO A 176 -14.13 -20.79 6.14
C PRO A 176 -14.45 -19.37 5.67
N PRO A 177 -15.12 -18.54 6.50
CA PRO A 177 -15.43 -17.17 6.14
C PRO A 177 -14.15 -16.35 5.90
N ALA A 178 -14.22 -15.41 4.97
CA ALA A 178 -13.14 -14.45 4.79
C ALA A 178 -13.08 -13.49 5.98
N LYS A 179 -11.86 -13.07 6.34
CA LYS A 179 -11.61 -12.18 7.48
C LYS A 179 -10.55 -11.16 7.15
N ILE A 180 -10.66 -9.99 7.78
CA ILE A 180 -9.60 -9.00 7.84
C ILE A 180 -9.01 -8.95 9.26
N ILE A 181 -7.69 -8.87 9.35
CA ILE A 181 -6.96 -8.72 10.60
C ILE A 181 -6.12 -7.46 10.44
N ILE A 182 -6.35 -6.47 11.30
CA ILE A 182 -5.68 -5.17 11.25
C ILE A 182 -4.76 -5.09 12.46
N ASP A 183 -3.50 -4.77 12.23
CA ASP A 183 -2.53 -4.61 13.30
C ASP A 183 -2.67 -3.22 13.95
N ALA A 184 -2.33 -3.12 15.23
CA ALA A 184 -2.37 -1.84 15.94
C ALA A 184 -1.37 -0.86 15.31
N PRO A 185 -1.72 0.44 15.20
CA PRO A 185 -0.80 1.44 14.64
C PRO A 185 0.43 1.60 15.54
N ARG A 186 1.59 1.79 14.90
CA ARG A 186 2.88 1.93 15.61
C ARG A 186 2.97 3.29 16.28
N PRO A 187 3.23 3.35 17.61
CA PRO A 187 3.27 4.62 18.36
C PRO A 187 4.29 5.62 17.82
N GLU A 188 5.44 5.16 17.35
CA GLU A 188 6.48 6.01 16.79
C GLU A 188 6.08 6.68 15.47
N ARG A 189 5.17 6.08 14.71
CA ARG A 189 4.59 6.71 13.51
C ARG A 189 3.49 7.70 13.88
N LEU A 190 2.62 7.34 14.82
CA LEU A 190 1.60 8.25 15.34
C LEU A 190 2.23 9.52 15.95
N ALA A 191 3.34 9.39 16.66
CA ALA A 191 4.09 10.53 17.19
C ALA A 191 4.57 11.51 16.10
N ARG A 192 4.71 11.03 14.87
CA ARG A 192 5.03 11.85 13.69
C ARG A 192 3.78 12.33 12.92
N GLY A 193 2.59 11.98 13.39
CA GLY A 193 1.31 12.29 12.72
C GLY A 193 1.02 11.39 11.53
N VAL A 194 1.63 10.21 11.48
CA VAL A 194 1.42 9.21 10.42
C VAL A 194 0.63 8.03 10.97
N VAL A 195 -0.55 7.81 10.45
CA VAL A 195 -1.30 6.57 10.66
C VAL A 195 -0.80 5.55 9.63
N PHE A 196 -0.32 4.42 10.10
CA PHE A 196 0.17 3.33 9.27
C PHE A 196 -0.43 2.03 9.79
N LEU A 197 -1.38 1.49 9.04
CA LEU A 197 -2.14 0.30 9.40
C LEU A 197 -1.76 -0.84 8.47
N GLU A 198 -1.04 -1.80 9.00
CA GLU A 198 -0.81 -3.09 8.35
C GLU A 198 -2.06 -3.94 8.53
N TYR A 199 -2.47 -4.64 7.48
CA TYR A 199 -3.56 -5.59 7.54
C TYR A 199 -3.22 -6.84 6.74
N ARG A 200 -3.95 -7.90 6.99
CA ARG A 200 -3.91 -9.13 6.23
C ARG A 200 -5.30 -9.74 6.13
N THR A 201 -5.55 -10.44 5.07
CA THR A 201 -6.80 -11.14 4.86
C THR A 201 -6.62 -12.66 4.99
N GLN A 202 -7.66 -13.32 5.41
CA GLN A 202 -7.77 -14.77 5.41
C GLN A 202 -8.92 -15.16 4.49
N ASN A 203 -8.72 -16.20 3.69
CA ASN A 203 -9.73 -16.76 2.79
C ASN A 203 -10.30 -15.78 1.74
N LEU A 204 -9.61 -14.67 1.49
CA LEU A 204 -9.90 -13.72 0.41
C LEU A 204 -8.60 -13.02 0.00
N GLN A 205 -8.40 -12.85 -1.30
CA GLN A 205 -7.28 -12.13 -1.87
C GLN A 205 -7.71 -10.72 -2.26
N VAL A 206 -6.98 -9.72 -1.79
CA VAL A 206 -7.15 -8.32 -2.21
C VAL A 206 -6.49 -8.15 -3.57
N VAL A 207 -7.29 -7.79 -4.57
CA VAL A 207 -6.85 -7.61 -5.97
C VAL A 207 -7.72 -6.57 -6.67
N PRO A 208 -7.20 -5.85 -7.69
CA PRO A 208 -7.93 -4.80 -8.40
C PRO A 208 -8.92 -5.36 -9.43
N VAL A 209 -9.89 -6.14 -8.95
CA VAL A 209 -10.97 -6.68 -9.76
C VAL A 209 -12.32 -6.29 -9.16
N TYR A 210 -13.23 -5.85 -9.99
CA TYR A 210 -14.49 -5.24 -9.59
C TYR A 210 -15.66 -5.80 -10.42
N GLY A 211 -16.82 -5.83 -9.79
CA GLY A 211 -18.07 -6.24 -10.39
C GLY A 211 -18.39 -7.73 -10.28
N PRO A 212 -19.66 -8.11 -10.51
CA PRO A 212 -20.18 -9.47 -10.28
C PRO A 212 -19.52 -10.53 -11.18
N ALA A 213 -19.02 -10.14 -12.36
CA ALA A 213 -18.33 -11.06 -13.24
C ALA A 213 -17.03 -11.63 -12.64
N ALA A 214 -16.36 -10.87 -11.76
CA ALA A 214 -15.17 -11.34 -11.07
C ALA A 214 -15.48 -12.49 -10.11
N LEU A 215 -16.65 -12.48 -9.47
CA LEU A 215 -17.07 -13.53 -8.55
C LEU A 215 -17.37 -14.86 -9.27
N ALA A 216 -17.72 -14.80 -10.55
CA ALA A 216 -17.91 -16.00 -11.36
C ALA A 216 -16.57 -16.71 -11.66
N VAL A 217 -15.46 -15.97 -11.65
CA VAL A 217 -14.10 -16.50 -11.84
C VAL A 217 -13.51 -16.97 -10.53
N SER A 218 -13.64 -16.16 -9.49
CA SER A 218 -13.18 -16.47 -8.14
C SER A 218 -14.03 -15.74 -7.10
N PRO A 219 -14.76 -16.48 -6.25
CA PRO A 219 -15.55 -15.87 -5.19
C PRO A 219 -14.69 -15.31 -4.05
N ARG A 220 -13.37 -15.57 -4.08
CA ARG A 220 -12.42 -15.20 -3.03
C ARG A 220 -11.49 -14.07 -3.42
N VAL A 221 -12.00 -13.16 -4.21
CA VAL A 221 -11.34 -11.92 -4.58
C VAL A 221 -12.17 -10.73 -4.13
N GLY A 222 -11.49 -9.65 -3.79
CA GLY A 222 -12.13 -8.44 -3.33
C GLY A 222 -11.11 -7.34 -3.04
N HIS A 223 -11.54 -6.36 -2.27
CA HIS A 223 -10.73 -5.20 -1.92
C HIS A 223 -11.15 -4.67 -0.54
N ILE A 224 -10.54 -3.60 -0.08
CA ILE A 224 -10.96 -2.95 1.15
C ILE A 224 -11.60 -1.59 0.87
N HIS A 225 -12.54 -1.20 1.72
CA HIS A 225 -13.05 0.16 1.83
C HIS A 225 -12.51 0.80 3.10
N VAL A 226 -12.06 2.03 3.01
CA VAL A 226 -11.49 2.74 4.16
C VAL A 226 -12.26 4.03 4.41
N THR A 227 -12.73 4.19 5.64
CA THR A 227 -13.46 5.38 6.12
C THR A 227 -12.73 5.99 7.31
N VAL A 228 -12.57 7.31 7.33
CA VAL A 228 -11.97 8.06 8.43
C VAL A 228 -13.04 8.88 9.14
N ASP A 229 -13.05 8.83 10.48
CA ASP A 229 -13.86 9.67 11.37
C ASP A 229 -15.36 9.68 11.03
N ASP A 230 -15.91 8.51 10.72
CA ASP A 230 -17.32 8.36 10.36
C ASP A 230 -17.77 9.21 9.17
N ALA A 231 -16.86 9.57 8.27
CA ALA A 231 -17.21 10.23 7.02
C ALA A 231 -18.30 9.44 6.29
N THR A 232 -19.17 10.13 5.56
CA THR A 232 -20.19 9.49 4.74
C THR A 232 -19.61 8.79 3.51
N TRP A 233 -18.36 9.05 3.19
CA TRP A 233 -17.65 8.52 2.05
C TRP A 233 -16.43 7.68 2.46
N HIS A 234 -16.01 6.85 1.55
CA HIS A 234 -14.81 6.01 1.69
C HIS A 234 -14.08 5.91 0.35
N TRP A 235 -12.83 5.48 0.41
CA TRP A 235 -12.12 5.04 -0.80
C TRP A 235 -11.99 3.54 -0.82
N ALA A 236 -11.92 2.98 -2.04
CA ALA A 236 -11.60 1.59 -2.27
C ALA A 236 -10.08 1.44 -2.47
N ASP A 237 -9.47 0.44 -1.85
CA ASP A 237 -8.06 0.08 -2.03
C ASP A 237 -7.96 -1.41 -2.34
N ALA A 238 -7.41 -1.70 -3.49
CA ALA A 238 -7.19 -3.06 -3.99
C ALA A 238 -5.71 -3.39 -4.15
N GLY A 239 -4.82 -2.52 -3.67
CA GLY A 239 -3.37 -2.68 -3.78
C GLY A 239 -2.79 -3.71 -2.81
N GLY A 240 -3.52 -4.08 -1.75
CA GLY A 240 -3.02 -4.98 -0.71
C GLY A 240 -1.88 -4.40 0.12
N ASN A 241 -1.66 -3.09 0.04
CA ASN A 241 -0.64 -2.36 0.76
C ASN A 241 -1.15 -1.86 2.11
N PRO A 242 -0.28 -1.47 3.07
CA PRO A 242 -0.72 -0.82 4.29
C PRO A 242 -1.52 0.47 4.00
N VAL A 243 -2.57 0.71 4.78
CA VAL A 243 -3.31 1.98 4.76
C VAL A 243 -2.45 3.05 5.45
N ILE A 244 -2.12 4.11 4.71
CA ILE A 244 -1.28 5.20 5.21
C ILE A 244 -2.05 6.51 5.12
N ILE A 245 -2.22 7.20 6.26
CA ILE A 245 -2.91 8.49 6.34
C ILE A 245 -1.98 9.50 7.02
N ASN A 246 -1.84 10.67 6.42
CA ASN A 246 -1.00 11.75 6.92
C ASN A 246 -1.84 13.03 7.11
N GLY A 247 -1.49 13.83 8.11
CA GLY A 247 -2.09 15.15 8.30
C GLY A 247 -3.40 15.18 9.08
N LEU A 248 -3.81 14.06 9.70
CA LEU A 248 -4.87 14.11 10.71
C LEU A 248 -4.50 15.09 11.82
N LEU A 249 -5.48 15.85 12.28
CA LEU A 249 -5.29 16.83 13.35
C LEU A 249 -4.96 16.12 14.67
N PRO A 250 -4.28 16.79 15.63
CA PRO A 250 -4.12 16.21 16.95
C PRO A 250 -5.46 15.92 17.62
N GLY A 251 -5.61 14.72 18.18
CA GLY A 251 -6.83 14.28 18.82
C GLY A 251 -7.19 12.83 18.54
N PRO A 252 -8.37 12.39 19.02
CA PRO A 252 -8.87 11.05 18.76
C PRO A 252 -9.40 10.91 17.33
N HIS A 253 -9.08 9.80 16.69
CA HIS A 253 -9.54 9.44 15.36
C HIS A 253 -9.99 7.99 15.29
N LYS A 254 -10.78 7.69 14.27
CA LYS A 254 -11.29 6.36 13.97
C LYS A 254 -11.06 6.04 12.50
N VAL A 255 -10.47 4.88 12.22
CA VAL A 255 -10.35 4.33 10.87
C VAL A 255 -11.10 3.02 10.81
N LEU A 256 -12.13 2.96 9.98
CA LEU A 256 -12.86 1.74 9.65
C LEU A 256 -12.28 1.17 8.36
N ILE A 257 -11.94 -0.13 8.37
CA ILE A 257 -11.52 -0.87 7.18
C ILE A 257 -12.49 -2.03 7.00
N GLN A 258 -13.21 -2.03 5.89
CA GLN A 258 -14.16 -3.08 5.53
C GLN A 258 -13.57 -3.94 4.42
N LEU A 259 -13.54 -5.26 4.61
CA LEU A 259 -13.25 -6.22 3.58
C LEU A 259 -14.52 -6.46 2.78
N VAL A 260 -14.46 -6.25 1.49
CA VAL A 260 -15.59 -6.43 0.58
C VAL A 260 -15.22 -7.38 -0.55
N ASN A 261 -16.20 -8.08 -1.11
CA ASN A 261 -16.00 -8.87 -2.32
C ASN A 261 -15.89 -7.96 -3.56
N ALA A 262 -15.65 -8.56 -4.72
CA ALA A 262 -15.53 -7.82 -5.97
C ALA A 262 -16.82 -7.07 -6.37
N ASP A 263 -17.98 -7.45 -5.83
CA ASP A 263 -19.26 -6.79 -6.03
C ASP A 263 -19.59 -5.81 -4.87
N HIS A 264 -18.56 -5.38 -4.14
CA HIS A 264 -18.65 -4.42 -3.03
C HIS A 264 -19.54 -4.85 -1.84
N GLN A 265 -19.85 -6.13 -1.70
CA GLN A 265 -20.60 -6.60 -0.53
C GLN A 265 -19.68 -6.76 0.66
N PRO A 266 -19.99 -6.14 1.81
CA PRO A 266 -19.19 -6.29 3.02
C PRO A 266 -19.18 -7.74 3.51
N ILE A 267 -17.98 -8.23 3.85
CA ILE A 267 -17.75 -9.59 4.36
C ILE A 267 -17.30 -9.54 5.82
N ASP A 268 -16.37 -8.66 6.12
CA ASP A 268 -15.80 -8.48 7.46
C ASP A 268 -15.29 -7.05 7.62
N GLU A 269 -15.08 -6.62 8.86
CA GLU A 269 -14.59 -5.26 9.11
C GLU A 269 -13.77 -5.17 10.39
N GLY A 270 -12.91 -4.17 10.45
CA GLY A 270 -12.17 -3.80 11.64
C GLY A 270 -12.12 -2.30 11.83
N THR A 271 -12.27 -1.87 13.08
CA THR A 271 -12.17 -0.46 13.45
C THR A 271 -10.94 -0.23 14.31
N VAL A 272 -10.08 0.68 13.89
CA VAL A 272 -8.93 1.14 14.65
C VAL A 272 -9.24 2.51 15.24
N ARG A 273 -9.16 2.61 16.59
CA ARG A 273 -9.24 3.88 17.33
C ARG A 273 -7.82 4.28 17.71
N LEU A 274 -7.46 5.51 17.42
CA LEU A 274 -6.13 6.03 17.66
C LEU A 274 -6.17 7.48 18.10
N THR A 275 -5.06 7.99 18.61
CA THR A 275 -4.93 9.40 18.98
C THR A 275 -3.66 9.95 18.34
N ILE A 276 -3.81 11.02 17.56
CA ILE A 276 -2.67 11.80 17.06
C ILE A 276 -2.22 12.73 18.19
N PRO A 277 -0.96 12.61 18.67
CA PRO A 277 -0.50 13.45 19.76
C PRO A 277 -0.33 14.90 19.33
N GLN A 278 -0.48 15.82 20.28
CA GLN A 278 -0.09 17.20 20.11
C GLN A 278 1.41 17.26 19.85
N ARG A 279 1.83 17.94 18.80
CA ARG A 279 3.27 18.22 18.58
C ARG A 279 3.68 19.34 19.54
N SER A 280 4.66 19.08 20.41
CA SER A 280 5.33 20.15 21.15
C SER A 280 6.00 21.08 20.13
N GLN A 281 5.66 22.36 20.18
CA GLN A 281 6.30 23.40 19.39
C GLN A 281 7.75 23.57 19.84
#